data_79bd90c37125c1d79bd3e18073ff9248
#
_entry.id   79bd90c37125c1d79bd3e18073ff9248
#
_cell.length_a   1.000
_cell.length_b   1.000
_cell.length_c   1.000
_cell.angle_alpha   90.00
_cell.angle_beta   90.00
_cell.angle_gamma   90.00
#
_symmetry.space_group_name_H-M   'P 1'
#
loop_
_entity.id
_entity.type
_entity.pdbx_description
1 polymer ?
#
loop_
_entity_poly.entity_id
_entity_poly.type
_entity_poly.pdbx_seq_one_letter_code
_entity_poly.pdbx_strand_id
1 'polypeptide(L)'
;MNAPDVVSQRTEWINKLPELDKNKLVFLDESGINTDMTRIYGRSLGGSRCVDKTPLIKPQSTTILSSVRLNGKTAFTKYQGGTTCERFTDYLKNVLAPTLAPDDIVVMDNMRTHHAKVVKKVIDELKINVIYLPPYSPDYNPIEKMWSKIKSVLRKLKARSASDLKAAVDTAFNSVSANDCAGWFDSCFIGR
;
A
#
# COMPACT_ATOMS: atom_id res chain seq x y z
N MET A 1 -13.73 -14.21 8.14
CA MET A 1 -14.40 -12.91 8.08
C MET A 1 -15.74 -12.86 8.84
N ASN A 2 -16.30 -13.96 9.27
CA ASN A 2 -17.63 -14.00 9.92
C ASN A 2 -17.57 -14.15 11.46
N ALA A 3 -16.42 -13.92 12.09
CA ALA A 3 -16.34 -13.89 13.55
C ALA A 3 -17.08 -12.63 14.06
N PRO A 4 -17.95 -12.78 15.10
CA PRO A 4 -18.82 -11.68 15.55
C PRO A 4 -18.08 -10.39 15.92
N ASP A 5 -16.89 -10.52 16.50
CA ASP A 5 -16.01 -9.42 16.86
C ASP A 5 -15.47 -8.66 15.65
N VAL A 6 -15.14 -9.36 14.56
CA VAL A 6 -14.71 -8.74 13.29
C VAL A 6 -15.86 -7.99 12.64
N VAL A 7 -17.06 -8.57 12.65
CA VAL A 7 -18.25 -7.92 12.10
C VAL A 7 -18.56 -6.63 12.86
N SER A 8 -18.51 -6.65 14.20
CA SER A 8 -18.72 -5.46 15.03
C SER A 8 -17.71 -4.34 14.68
N GLN A 9 -16.41 -4.66 14.65
CA GLN A 9 -15.35 -3.69 14.33
C GLN A 9 -15.51 -3.12 12.91
N ARG A 10 -15.93 -3.91 11.93
CA ARG A 10 -16.20 -3.44 10.57
C ARG A 10 -17.42 -2.51 10.53
N THR A 11 -18.47 -2.81 11.29
CA THR A 11 -19.65 -1.94 11.41
C THR A 11 -19.28 -0.62 12.08
N GLU A 12 -18.50 -0.64 13.15
CA GLU A 12 -17.99 0.57 13.81
C GLU A 12 -17.15 1.44 12.85
N TRP A 13 -16.31 0.80 12.04
CA TRP A 13 -15.52 1.49 11.03
C TRP A 13 -16.42 2.20 9.99
N ILE A 14 -17.42 1.49 9.44
CA ILE A 14 -18.36 2.07 8.47
C ILE A 14 -19.10 3.26 9.06
N ASN A 15 -19.54 3.16 10.32
CA ASN A 15 -20.25 4.25 11.00
C ASN A 15 -19.35 5.47 11.24
N LYS A 16 -18.05 5.27 11.41
CA LYS A 16 -17.06 6.34 11.61
C LYS A 16 -16.64 7.02 10.30
N LEU A 17 -16.71 6.33 9.16
CA LEU A 17 -16.25 6.86 7.87
C LEU A 17 -16.83 8.23 7.49
N PRO A 18 -18.15 8.52 7.68
CA PRO A 18 -18.73 9.83 7.35
C PRO A 18 -18.15 10.99 8.17
N GLU A 19 -17.60 10.72 9.35
CA GLU A 19 -17.01 11.72 10.24
C GLU A 19 -15.57 12.09 9.86
N LEU A 20 -14.93 11.29 8.99
CA LEU A 20 -13.54 11.45 8.59
C LEU A 20 -13.41 12.30 7.32
N ASP A 21 -12.64 13.37 7.39
CA ASP A 21 -12.27 14.13 6.19
C ASP A 21 -11.27 13.34 5.34
N LYS A 22 -11.70 12.87 4.18
CA LYS A 22 -10.90 12.10 3.22
C LYS A 22 -9.58 12.81 2.84
N ASN A 23 -9.56 14.15 2.87
CA ASN A 23 -8.36 14.94 2.53
C ASN A 23 -7.27 14.84 3.59
N LYS A 24 -7.64 14.50 4.83
CA LYS A 24 -6.72 14.34 5.96
C LYS A 24 -6.23 12.90 6.15
N LEU A 25 -6.78 11.95 5.40
CA LEU A 25 -6.42 10.54 5.54
C LEU A 25 -5.17 10.21 4.72
N VAL A 26 -4.26 9.50 5.38
CA VAL A 26 -3.00 8.99 4.81
C VAL A 26 -2.96 7.49 5.05
N PHE A 27 -3.28 6.70 4.03
CA PHE A 27 -3.25 5.25 4.14
C PHE A 27 -1.84 4.73 3.96
N LEU A 28 -1.40 3.85 4.85
CA LEU A 28 -0.07 3.28 4.92
C LEU A 28 -0.16 1.75 4.85
N ASP A 29 0.74 1.13 4.07
CA ASP A 29 0.82 -0.32 3.94
C ASP A 29 2.14 -0.77 3.31
N GLU A 30 2.42 -2.08 3.37
CA GLU A 30 3.56 -2.73 2.75
C GLU A 30 3.17 -3.64 1.59
N SER A 31 4.04 -3.72 0.59
CA SER A 31 3.88 -4.65 -0.51
C SER A 31 5.18 -5.27 -0.96
N GLY A 32 5.18 -6.60 -1.12
CA GLY A 32 6.29 -7.34 -1.72
C GLY A 32 6.23 -7.32 -3.25
N ILE A 33 7.40 -7.16 -3.88
CA ILE A 33 7.63 -7.25 -5.32
C ILE A 33 8.89 -8.07 -5.61
N ASN A 34 9.01 -8.63 -6.80
CA ASN A 34 10.16 -9.49 -7.17
C ASN A 34 10.59 -9.26 -8.61
N THR A 35 11.79 -9.72 -8.93
CA THR A 35 12.39 -9.63 -10.28
C THR A 35 11.79 -10.60 -11.30
N ASP A 36 10.96 -11.56 -10.87
CA ASP A 36 10.28 -12.52 -11.76
C ASP A 36 8.87 -12.06 -12.19
N MET A 37 8.43 -10.86 -11.76
CA MET A 37 7.10 -10.37 -12.09
C MET A 37 6.88 -10.31 -13.61
N THR A 38 5.83 -11.02 -14.07
CA THR A 38 5.37 -11.05 -15.46
C THR A 38 3.88 -10.86 -15.53
N ARG A 39 3.35 -10.54 -16.71
CA ARG A 39 1.90 -10.55 -16.94
C ARG A 39 1.37 -11.96 -16.80
N ILE A 40 0.31 -12.13 -16.03
CA ILE A 40 -0.32 -13.42 -15.78
C ILE A 40 -1.35 -13.73 -16.87
N TYR A 41 -1.90 -12.69 -17.51
CA TYR A 41 -2.90 -12.81 -18.56
C TYR A 41 -2.46 -12.06 -19.81
N GLY A 42 -2.80 -12.62 -20.97
CA GLY A 42 -2.65 -12.00 -22.28
C GLY A 42 -3.92 -12.18 -23.10
N ARG A 43 -4.03 -11.43 -24.19
CA ARG A 43 -5.09 -11.57 -25.18
C ARG A 43 -4.46 -11.87 -26.53
N SER A 44 -5.03 -12.82 -27.27
CA SER A 44 -4.64 -13.17 -28.63
C SER A 44 -5.85 -13.11 -29.55
N LEU A 45 -5.61 -12.82 -30.83
CA LEU A 45 -6.68 -12.80 -31.83
C LEU A 45 -7.08 -14.23 -32.23
N GLY A 46 -8.38 -14.47 -32.47
CA GLY A 46 -8.86 -15.73 -33.02
C GLY A 46 -8.65 -16.96 -32.12
N GLY A 47 -8.56 -16.80 -30.81
CA GLY A 47 -8.42 -17.93 -29.87
C GLY A 47 -7.03 -18.57 -29.85
N SER A 48 -6.03 -18.00 -30.53
CA SER A 48 -4.65 -18.50 -30.49
C SER A 48 -4.06 -18.40 -29.07
N ARG A 49 -3.13 -19.33 -28.73
CA ARG A 49 -2.50 -19.36 -27.41
C ARG A 49 -1.60 -18.14 -27.21
N CYS A 50 -1.81 -17.38 -26.12
CA CYS A 50 -0.86 -16.38 -25.65
C CYS A 50 0.37 -17.07 -25.04
N VAL A 51 1.55 -16.83 -25.61
CA VAL A 51 2.82 -17.35 -25.09
C VAL A 51 3.69 -16.20 -24.63
N ASP A 52 4.22 -16.28 -23.41
CA ASP A 52 5.23 -15.35 -22.88
C ASP A 52 6.34 -16.15 -22.17
N LYS A 53 7.51 -15.54 -22.02
CA LYS A 53 8.66 -16.16 -21.37
C LYS A 53 8.80 -15.61 -19.95
N THR A 54 8.91 -16.50 -18.97
CA THR A 54 9.21 -16.16 -17.58
C THR A 54 10.62 -16.65 -17.24
N PRO A 55 11.46 -15.82 -16.56
CA PRO A 55 12.79 -16.25 -16.18
C PRO A 55 12.73 -17.35 -15.12
N LEU A 56 13.54 -18.38 -15.30
CA LEU A 56 13.77 -19.48 -14.34
C LEU A 56 14.93 -19.13 -13.40
N ILE A 57 14.85 -17.98 -12.73
CA ILE A 57 15.83 -17.53 -11.74
C ILE A 57 15.20 -17.45 -10.36
N LYS A 58 16.00 -17.61 -9.31
CA LYS A 58 15.54 -17.34 -7.95
C LYS A 58 15.21 -15.84 -7.84
N PRO A 59 13.95 -15.47 -7.61
CA PRO A 59 13.58 -14.07 -7.60
C PRO A 59 14.20 -13.34 -6.39
N GLN A 60 14.64 -12.11 -6.62
CA GLN A 60 15.01 -11.21 -5.53
C GLN A 60 13.77 -10.48 -5.05
N SER A 61 13.45 -10.63 -3.77
CA SER A 61 12.30 -9.97 -3.14
C SER A 61 12.71 -8.59 -2.62
N THR A 62 11.89 -7.61 -2.94
CA THR A 62 11.97 -6.24 -2.42
C THR A 62 10.65 -5.88 -1.76
N THR A 63 10.70 -5.31 -0.58
CA THR A 63 9.52 -4.75 0.09
C THR A 63 9.45 -3.26 -0.19
N ILE A 64 8.27 -2.77 -0.48
CA ILE A 64 7.94 -1.35 -0.55
C ILE A 64 7.03 -1.04 0.63
N LEU A 65 7.39 -0.04 1.41
CA LEU A 65 6.55 0.57 2.43
C LEU A 65 6.13 1.94 1.92
N SER A 66 4.85 2.21 1.86
CA SER A 66 4.34 3.45 1.24
C SER A 66 3.10 3.98 1.93
N SER A 67 2.87 5.26 1.74
CA SER A 67 1.59 5.90 2.02
C SER A 67 0.96 6.45 0.73
N VAL A 68 -0.38 6.65 0.76
CA VAL A 68 -1.15 7.27 -0.31
C VAL A 68 -2.18 8.24 0.27
N ARG A 69 -2.39 9.35 -0.42
CA ARG A 69 -3.40 10.38 -0.13
C ARG A 69 -4.41 10.51 -1.27
N LEU A 70 -5.56 11.08 -0.96
CA LEU A 70 -6.61 11.38 -1.95
C LEU A 70 -6.09 12.21 -3.13
N ASN A 71 -5.18 13.14 -2.90
CA ASN A 71 -4.61 14.01 -3.93
C ASN A 71 -3.51 13.36 -4.80
N GLY A 72 -3.26 12.06 -4.63
CA GLY A 72 -2.26 11.32 -5.40
C GLY A 72 -0.84 11.38 -4.85
N LYS A 73 -0.59 12.16 -3.80
CA LYS A 73 0.75 12.18 -3.17
C LYS A 73 1.02 10.85 -2.48
N THR A 74 2.23 10.34 -2.69
CA THR A 74 2.75 9.13 -2.07
C THR A 74 4.08 9.43 -1.40
N ALA A 75 4.37 8.75 -0.29
CA ALA A 75 5.69 8.74 0.33
C ALA A 75 6.10 7.29 0.49
N PHE A 76 7.23 6.86 -0.08
CA PHE A 76 7.62 5.46 -0.07
C PHE A 76 9.11 5.25 0.14
N THR A 77 9.44 4.09 0.67
CA THR A 77 10.78 3.53 0.73
C THR A 77 10.80 2.10 0.21
N LYS A 78 11.97 1.60 -0.16
CA LYS A 78 12.14 0.27 -0.71
C LYS A 78 13.41 -0.38 -0.17
N TYR A 79 13.33 -1.64 0.24
CA TYR A 79 14.42 -2.41 0.82
C TYR A 79 14.30 -3.90 0.53
N GLN A 80 15.40 -4.63 0.65
CA GLN A 80 15.39 -6.09 0.54
C GLN A 80 14.96 -6.75 1.86
N GLY A 81 14.19 -7.82 1.76
CA GLY A 81 13.65 -8.56 2.91
C GLY A 81 12.40 -7.92 3.49
N GLY A 82 11.94 -8.43 4.64
CA GLY A 82 10.70 -8.00 5.29
C GLY A 82 10.83 -6.69 6.07
N THR A 83 9.69 -6.14 6.48
CA THR A 83 9.60 -4.97 7.36
C THR A 83 9.95 -5.39 8.79
N THR A 84 10.95 -4.72 9.37
CA THR A 84 11.27 -4.81 10.79
C THR A 84 10.76 -3.57 11.52
N CYS A 85 10.61 -3.62 12.85
CA CYS A 85 10.24 -2.43 13.63
C CYS A 85 11.19 -1.25 13.39
N GLU A 86 12.47 -1.52 13.21
CA GLU A 86 13.50 -0.52 12.93
C GLU A 86 13.28 0.16 11.59
N ARG A 87 13.08 -0.62 10.51
CA ARG A 87 12.77 -0.08 9.17
C ARG A 87 11.46 0.69 9.15
N PHE A 88 10.48 0.21 9.89
CA PHE A 88 9.19 0.89 10.00
C PHE A 88 9.30 2.23 10.73
N THR A 89 10.01 2.26 11.85
CA THR A 89 10.25 3.52 12.60
C THR A 89 11.13 4.50 11.82
N ASP A 90 12.12 4.02 11.07
CA ASP A 90 12.90 4.85 10.17
C ASP A 90 12.03 5.50 9.08
N TYR A 91 11.16 4.72 8.46
CA TYR A 91 10.19 5.24 7.50
C TYR A 91 9.26 6.29 8.12
N LEU A 92 8.72 6.03 9.30
CA LEU A 92 7.86 7.01 9.99
C LEU A 92 8.58 8.34 10.22
N LYS A 93 9.84 8.30 10.69
CA LYS A 93 10.62 9.49 11.03
C LYS A 93 11.09 10.26 9.80
N ASN A 94 11.68 9.55 8.84
CA ASN A 94 12.47 10.17 7.77
C ASN A 94 11.73 10.31 6.45
N VAL A 95 10.64 9.57 6.25
CA VAL A 95 9.89 9.55 4.98
C VAL A 95 8.47 10.05 5.15
N LEU A 96 7.72 9.53 6.13
CA LEU A 96 6.31 9.88 6.30
C LEU A 96 6.11 11.19 7.05
N ALA A 97 6.68 11.34 8.26
CA ALA A 97 6.45 12.51 9.12
C ALA A 97 6.72 13.85 8.43
N PRO A 98 7.78 14.01 7.58
CA PRO A 98 7.99 15.26 6.86
C PRO A 98 6.89 15.64 5.87
N THR A 99 6.00 14.70 5.54
CA THR A 99 4.88 14.92 4.59
C THR A 99 3.54 15.16 5.27
N LEU A 100 3.48 14.99 6.60
CA LEU A 100 2.25 15.10 7.39
C LEU A 100 1.97 16.55 7.79
N ALA A 101 0.70 16.93 7.70
CA ALA A 101 0.17 18.13 8.38
C ALA A 101 -0.30 17.74 9.81
N PRO A 102 -0.40 18.71 10.74
CA PRO A 102 -0.74 18.43 12.15
C PRO A 102 -2.08 17.72 12.36
N ASP A 103 -3.03 17.91 11.46
CA ASP A 103 -4.38 17.34 11.50
C ASP A 103 -4.56 16.13 10.58
N ASP A 104 -3.49 15.64 9.97
CA ASP A 104 -3.52 14.40 9.21
C ASP A 104 -3.72 13.18 10.12
N ILE A 105 -4.41 12.18 9.58
CA ILE A 105 -4.68 10.91 10.25
C ILE A 105 -4.06 9.79 9.43
N VAL A 106 -3.09 9.10 10.00
CA VAL A 106 -2.47 7.93 9.37
C VAL A 106 -3.35 6.72 9.64
N VAL A 107 -3.78 6.07 8.57
CA VAL A 107 -4.58 4.84 8.61
C VAL A 107 -3.69 3.67 8.22
N MET A 108 -3.58 2.69 9.09
CA MET A 108 -2.77 1.47 8.84
C MET A 108 -3.53 0.21 9.24
N ASP A 109 -3.07 -0.92 8.74
CA ASP A 109 -3.64 -2.20 9.12
C ASP A 109 -3.29 -2.59 10.57
N ASN A 110 -3.92 -3.64 11.04
CA ASN A 110 -3.78 -4.11 12.42
C ASN A 110 -2.65 -5.16 12.57
N MET A 111 -1.52 -5.00 11.85
CA MET A 111 -0.38 -5.90 11.99
C MET A 111 0.32 -5.77 13.35
N ARG A 112 0.82 -6.90 13.87
CA ARG A 112 1.52 -6.94 15.18
C ARG A 112 2.73 -6.01 15.25
N THR A 113 3.45 -5.83 14.15
CA THR A 113 4.59 -4.90 14.03
C THR A 113 4.19 -3.46 14.32
N HIS A 114 3.00 -3.02 13.88
CA HIS A 114 2.51 -1.67 14.09
C HIS A 114 2.15 -1.38 15.56
N HIS A 115 1.88 -2.43 16.33
CA HIS A 115 1.59 -2.33 17.77
C HIS A 115 2.82 -2.50 18.67
N ALA A 116 4.02 -2.70 18.11
CA ALA A 116 5.24 -2.83 18.89
C ALA A 116 5.50 -1.57 19.74
N LYS A 117 5.98 -1.76 20.98
CA LYS A 117 6.24 -0.65 21.92
C LYS A 117 7.15 0.43 21.32
N VAL A 118 8.16 0.03 20.57
CA VAL A 118 9.09 0.95 19.87
C VAL A 118 8.37 1.79 18.83
N VAL A 119 7.46 1.19 18.05
CA VAL A 119 6.66 1.90 17.05
C VAL A 119 5.72 2.90 17.69
N LYS A 120 4.98 2.48 18.74
CA LYS A 120 4.09 3.37 19.50
C LYS A 120 4.84 4.57 20.06
N LYS A 121 6.02 4.34 20.68
CA LYS A 121 6.87 5.42 21.20
C LYS A 121 7.22 6.46 20.10
N VAL A 122 7.58 5.99 18.91
CA VAL A 122 7.91 6.88 17.78
C VAL A 122 6.68 7.65 17.29
N ILE A 123 5.51 7.01 17.21
CA ILE A 123 4.24 7.66 16.85
C ILE A 123 3.93 8.76 17.85
N ASP A 124 4.07 8.51 19.16
CA ASP A 124 3.83 9.48 20.22
C ASP A 124 4.84 10.65 20.18
N GLU A 125 6.13 10.35 20.00
CA GLU A 125 7.19 11.36 19.85
C GLU A 125 6.95 12.31 18.68
N LEU A 126 6.48 11.75 17.55
CA LEU A 126 6.18 12.51 16.33
C LEU A 126 4.77 13.14 16.34
N LYS A 127 3.96 12.86 17.36
CA LYS A 127 2.56 13.31 17.50
C LYS A 127 1.71 12.95 16.28
N ILE A 128 1.92 11.75 15.72
CA ILE A 128 1.15 11.26 14.58
C ILE A 128 -0.20 10.76 15.07
N ASN A 129 -1.29 11.29 14.53
CA ASN A 129 -2.63 10.73 14.75
C ASN A 129 -2.77 9.43 13.97
N VAL A 130 -3.06 8.33 14.65
CA VAL A 130 -3.19 7.01 14.03
C VAL A 130 -4.54 6.39 14.31
N ILE A 131 -5.15 5.82 13.28
CA ILE A 131 -6.29 4.90 13.40
C ILE A 131 -5.95 3.58 12.70
N TYR A 132 -6.49 2.49 13.24
CA TYR A 132 -6.27 1.15 12.68
C TYR A 132 -7.51 0.67 11.94
N LEU A 133 -7.29 0.06 10.78
CA LEU A 133 -8.35 -0.65 10.05
C LEU A 133 -8.83 -1.86 10.85
N PRO A 134 -10.10 -2.24 10.73
CA PRO A 134 -10.58 -3.50 11.26
C PRO A 134 -9.78 -4.68 10.70
N PRO A 135 -9.62 -5.77 11.46
CA PRO A 135 -8.96 -6.97 10.95
C PRO A 135 -9.59 -7.47 9.65
N TYR A 136 -8.75 -7.97 8.73
CA TYR A 136 -9.19 -8.55 7.44
C TYR A 136 -10.04 -7.61 6.57
N SER A 137 -9.68 -6.34 6.51
CA SER A 137 -10.45 -5.30 5.81
C SER A 137 -9.67 -4.59 4.68
N PRO A 138 -9.07 -5.32 3.72
CA PRO A 138 -8.38 -4.71 2.59
C PRO A 138 -9.32 -3.92 1.66
N ASP A 139 -10.61 -4.24 1.70
CA ASP A 139 -11.67 -3.55 0.97
C ASP A 139 -11.89 -2.10 1.44
N TYR A 140 -11.51 -1.76 2.66
CA TYR A 140 -11.53 -0.39 3.20
C TYR A 140 -10.19 0.34 3.03
N ASN A 141 -9.19 -0.30 2.41
CA ASN A 141 -7.86 0.26 2.25
C ASN A 141 -7.60 0.66 0.78
N PRO A 142 -7.67 1.96 0.42
CA PRO A 142 -7.44 2.40 -0.96
C PRO A 142 -6.01 2.11 -1.46
N ILE A 143 -5.03 1.95 -0.56
CA ILE A 143 -3.66 1.63 -0.94
C ILE A 143 -3.54 0.24 -1.60
N GLU A 144 -4.43 -0.69 -1.31
CA GLU A 144 -4.48 -2.00 -1.97
C GLU A 144 -4.76 -1.88 -3.47
N LYS A 145 -5.58 -0.90 -3.87
CA LYS A 145 -5.83 -0.59 -5.27
C LYS A 145 -4.62 0.08 -5.92
N MET A 146 -3.90 0.93 -5.17
CA MET A 146 -2.62 1.47 -5.59
C MET A 146 -1.61 0.35 -5.86
N TRP A 147 -1.50 -0.64 -4.95
CA TRP A 147 -0.63 -1.80 -5.16
C TRP A 147 -1.01 -2.60 -6.41
N SER A 148 -2.29 -2.77 -6.69
CA SER A 148 -2.75 -3.43 -7.92
C SER A 148 -2.25 -2.71 -9.16
N LYS A 149 -2.36 -1.38 -9.22
CA LYS A 149 -1.85 -0.55 -10.32
C LYS A 149 -0.33 -0.64 -10.44
N ILE A 150 0.40 -0.42 -9.34
CA ILE A 150 1.86 -0.47 -9.29
C ILE A 150 2.35 -1.83 -9.77
N LYS A 151 1.83 -2.93 -9.24
CA LYS A 151 2.18 -4.29 -9.67
C LYS A 151 1.85 -4.55 -11.14
N SER A 152 0.76 -3.97 -11.67
CA SER A 152 0.43 -4.07 -13.09
C SER A 152 1.48 -3.38 -13.97
N VAL A 153 1.96 -2.20 -13.58
CA VAL A 153 3.04 -1.48 -14.28
C VAL A 153 4.35 -2.27 -14.21
N LEU A 154 4.73 -2.75 -13.02
CA LEU A 154 5.96 -3.55 -12.83
C LEU A 154 5.96 -4.83 -13.69
N ARG A 155 4.81 -5.52 -13.79
CA ARG A 155 4.66 -6.68 -14.68
C ARG A 155 4.83 -6.34 -16.16
N LYS A 156 4.45 -5.13 -16.58
CA LYS A 156 4.67 -4.64 -17.96
C LYS A 156 6.14 -4.34 -18.21
N LEU A 157 6.83 -3.73 -17.24
CA LEU A 157 8.23 -3.33 -17.36
C LEU A 157 9.19 -4.54 -17.33
N LYS A 158 8.79 -5.67 -16.74
CA LYS A 158 9.57 -6.92 -16.70
C LYS A 158 11.00 -6.71 -16.18
N ALA A 159 11.19 -5.91 -15.12
CA ALA A 159 12.50 -5.69 -14.51
C ALA A 159 13.11 -7.01 -14.01
N ARG A 160 14.34 -7.34 -14.45
CA ARG A 160 14.99 -8.64 -14.22
C ARG A 160 16.21 -8.56 -13.30
N SER A 161 16.68 -7.37 -12.99
CA SER A 161 17.74 -7.12 -12.02
C SER A 161 17.21 -6.26 -10.86
N ALA A 162 17.94 -6.24 -9.74
CA ALA A 162 17.59 -5.38 -8.60
C ALA A 162 17.67 -3.89 -8.96
N SER A 163 18.62 -3.50 -9.81
CA SER A 163 18.75 -2.13 -10.31
C SER A 163 17.57 -1.72 -11.18
N ASP A 164 17.19 -2.59 -12.15
CA ASP A 164 16.04 -2.34 -13.03
C ASP A 164 14.74 -2.28 -12.23
N LEU A 165 14.58 -3.18 -11.23
CA LEU A 165 13.41 -3.18 -10.35
C LEU A 165 13.30 -1.87 -9.56
N LYS A 166 14.44 -1.33 -9.10
CA LYS A 166 14.48 -0.04 -8.41
C LYS A 166 13.99 1.11 -9.28
N ALA A 167 14.45 1.18 -10.54
CA ALA A 167 14.00 2.19 -11.50
C ALA A 167 12.54 1.98 -11.93
N ALA A 168 12.12 0.71 -12.10
CA ALA A 168 10.75 0.36 -12.44
C ALA A 168 9.75 0.76 -11.35
N VAL A 169 10.13 0.67 -10.06
CA VAL A 169 9.31 1.14 -8.94
C VAL A 169 9.06 2.64 -9.05
N ASP A 170 10.10 3.44 -9.28
CA ASP A 170 9.96 4.90 -9.41
C ASP A 170 9.03 5.25 -10.58
N THR A 171 9.17 4.56 -11.72
CA THR A 171 8.26 4.70 -12.87
C THR A 171 6.81 4.32 -12.52
N ALA A 172 6.62 3.24 -11.75
CA ALA A 172 5.29 2.79 -11.35
C ALA A 172 4.61 3.78 -10.41
N PHE A 173 5.32 4.33 -9.43
CA PHE A 173 4.78 5.37 -8.54
C PHE A 173 4.43 6.66 -9.30
N ASN A 174 5.26 7.10 -10.25
CA ASN A 174 4.97 8.25 -11.10
C ASN A 174 3.72 8.06 -11.99
N SER A 175 3.24 6.83 -12.17
CA SER A 175 1.99 6.55 -12.90
C SER A 175 0.73 6.73 -12.05
N VAL A 176 0.86 6.87 -10.73
CA VAL A 176 -0.28 7.11 -9.83
C VAL A 176 -0.74 8.55 -9.97
N SER A 177 -2.01 8.75 -10.28
CA SER A 177 -2.61 10.06 -10.46
C SER A 177 -3.61 10.40 -9.34
N ALA A 178 -3.89 11.67 -9.16
CA ALA A 178 -4.96 12.11 -8.25
C ALA A 178 -6.33 11.53 -8.63
N ASN A 179 -6.60 11.37 -9.93
CA ASN A 179 -7.85 10.77 -10.41
C ASN A 179 -7.97 9.29 -10.04
N ASP A 180 -6.87 8.53 -10.10
CA ASP A 180 -6.85 7.15 -9.60
C ASP A 180 -7.19 7.11 -8.11
N CYS A 181 -6.52 7.95 -7.32
CA CYS A 181 -6.72 8.00 -5.87
C CYS A 181 -8.14 8.40 -5.50
N ALA A 182 -8.73 9.38 -6.18
CA ALA A 182 -10.13 9.76 -5.99
C ALA A 182 -11.05 8.54 -6.17
N GLY A 183 -10.92 7.81 -7.27
CA GLY A 183 -11.71 6.60 -7.52
C GLY A 183 -11.47 5.49 -6.50
N TRP A 184 -10.23 5.31 -6.02
CA TRP A 184 -9.90 4.32 -5.00
C TRP A 184 -10.51 4.68 -3.64
N PHE A 185 -10.38 5.92 -3.22
CA PHE A 185 -10.96 6.42 -1.98
C PHE A 185 -12.49 6.31 -2.02
N ASP A 186 -13.13 6.78 -3.08
CA ASP A 186 -14.58 6.70 -3.21
C ASP A 186 -15.08 5.27 -3.11
N SER A 187 -14.42 4.32 -3.79
CA SER A 187 -14.78 2.90 -3.74
C SER A 187 -14.64 2.25 -2.35
N CYS A 188 -13.79 2.79 -1.46
CA CYS A 188 -13.62 2.31 -0.09
C CYS A 188 -14.56 3.02 0.91
N PHE A 189 -15.07 4.21 0.56
CA PHE A 189 -15.90 5.05 1.41
C PHE A 189 -17.41 5.01 1.05
N ILE A 190 -17.77 4.46 -0.11
CA ILE A 190 -19.17 4.19 -0.42
C ILE A 190 -19.53 2.89 0.30
N GLY A 191 -20.35 3.01 1.34
CA GLY A 191 -20.88 1.85 2.05
C GLY A 191 -21.59 0.90 1.10
N ARG A 192 -21.14 -0.36 1.05
CA ARG A 192 -21.80 -1.46 0.37
C ARG A 192 -22.77 -2.13 1.32
#